data_2c871dfc7c148d1ce7177f4451696d4c
#
_entry.id   2c871dfc7c148d1ce7177f4451696d4c
#
_cell.length_a   1.000
_cell.length_b   1.000
_cell.length_c   1.000
_cell.angle_alpha   90.00
_cell.angle_beta   90.00
_cell.angle_gamma   90.00
#
_symmetry.space_group_name_H-M   'P 1'
#
loop_
_entity.id
_entity.type
_entity.pdbx_description
1 polymer ?
#
loop_
_entity_poly.entity_id
_entity_poly.type
_entity_poly.pdbx_seq_one_letter_code
_entity_poly.pdbx_strand_id
1 'polypeptide(L)'
;MGFKRFRLENENRTAYRFLCPRHVIAFEADIDEDNKRHTFSKNDTLRRADNETIAIMRKRIDQLKRTRKYRALQKDYLWKKQHLAKLNPKSDAYQQLDEARKHTANQMAAMQRKFQVSKSEVQKLMQEAAKGHKIPSVLAATSADNIWQGIQKVLYSNGKNIHFYKRGDLPVMRAKEINRIIVLKVDKETERLVVHMDGLDPMPLLVPKDDQYLIDEYNALLDYMEHPEVEDTAVRTYSETNNVVPVFRPCYCSIRCKKIRGKLRCFVLITIAAPPMPKKDKYGRPRVVRGNGRVGCDIGTQSAAVVSQNSVELFNLGERNQGAYQKNDKRKKFLLRKMDASRRAMNPERFNKDGTYKKGTHGKWKVSRSNRKRLYKYRELCRKEAATRLYANQEAAHHLLSLGNVLITEPSNTVALAHRSKKKAQRSDKASQIPQKDGTTKTVHKFKKKKRFGASVLRRSPAGFQAELRKKFGTGYHEVPRMTYRASQYDFMLDAYIKKKLDERWHSLPDGRQVQRDIMSAFLLSCADDEFQAINRNRCLQAFDHFWQMHQQCINTIIQNHLTICNSGIKLDKAV
;
A
#
# COMPACT_ATOMS: atom_id res chain seq x y z
N MET A 1 6.21 -10.84 38.15
CA MET A 1 7.04 -9.63 38.36
C MET A 1 6.58 -8.54 37.41
N GLY A 2 6.15 -7.37 37.92
CA GLY A 2 5.65 -6.29 37.07
C GLY A 2 6.81 -5.55 36.45
N PHE A 3 6.77 -5.41 35.13
CA PHE A 3 7.71 -4.57 34.39
C PHE A 3 7.60 -3.13 34.89
N LYS A 4 8.68 -2.59 35.46
CA LYS A 4 8.79 -1.16 35.78
C LYS A 4 8.72 -0.38 34.46
N ARG A 5 7.72 0.48 34.31
CA ARG A 5 7.67 1.45 33.21
C ARG A 5 8.84 2.42 33.38
N PHE A 6 9.84 2.31 32.54
CA PHE A 6 10.81 3.39 32.39
C PHE A 6 10.11 4.59 31.74
N ARG A 7 9.92 5.65 32.51
CA ARG A 7 9.64 6.99 31.98
C ARG A 7 10.97 7.57 31.51
N LEU A 8 11.31 7.32 30.25
CA LEU A 8 12.31 8.12 29.56
C LEU A 8 11.74 9.54 29.40
N GLU A 9 12.52 10.57 29.71
CA GLU A 9 12.18 11.95 29.50
C GLU A 9 11.79 12.20 28.02
N ASN A 10 10.92 13.18 27.76
CA ASN A 10 10.25 13.35 26.46
C ASN A 10 11.21 13.50 25.26
N GLU A 11 12.41 14.03 25.45
CA GLU A 11 13.44 14.18 24.41
C GLU A 11 14.03 12.84 23.96
N ASN A 12 14.30 11.93 24.88
CA ASN A 12 14.81 10.60 24.58
C ASN A 12 13.76 9.70 23.91
N ARG A 13 12.46 9.90 24.15
CA ARG A 13 11.38 9.17 23.48
C ARG A 13 11.30 9.45 21.99
N THR A 14 11.58 10.68 21.58
CA THR A 14 11.56 11.05 20.16
C THR A 14 12.79 10.50 19.44
N ALA A 15 13.97 10.60 20.03
CA ALA A 15 15.20 10.02 19.50
C ALA A 15 15.09 8.48 19.39
N TYR A 16 14.62 7.80 20.43
CA TYR A 16 14.42 6.35 20.44
C TYR A 16 13.41 5.85 19.39
N ARG A 17 12.33 6.62 19.12
CA ARG A 17 11.37 6.32 18.05
C ARG A 17 11.97 6.41 16.65
N PHE A 18 12.93 7.29 16.43
CA PHE A 18 13.62 7.43 15.13
C PHE A 18 14.74 6.41 14.96
N LEU A 19 15.39 6.01 16.03
CA LEU A 19 16.58 5.17 16.01
C LEU A 19 16.25 3.65 16.02
N CYS A 20 15.10 3.23 16.58
CA CYS A 20 14.63 1.84 16.52
C CYS A 20 13.45 1.66 15.55
N PRO A 21 13.72 1.28 14.30
CA PRO A 21 12.64 0.94 13.37
C PRO A 21 11.83 -0.24 13.89
N ARG A 22 10.50 -0.15 13.73
CA ARG A 22 9.62 -1.27 14.09
C ARG A 22 9.30 -2.09 12.84
N HIS A 23 9.37 -3.40 12.97
CA HIS A 23 8.88 -4.30 11.95
C HIS A 23 7.84 -5.28 12.51
N VAL A 24 7.12 -5.96 11.63
CA VAL A 24 6.11 -6.94 12.01
C VAL A 24 6.45 -8.26 11.36
N ILE A 25 6.63 -9.28 12.17
CA ILE A 25 6.77 -10.66 11.72
C ILE A 25 5.48 -11.43 11.95
N ALA A 26 5.20 -12.40 11.09
CA ALA A 26 3.99 -13.20 11.15
C ALA A 26 4.36 -14.68 11.17
N PHE A 27 4.04 -15.36 12.26
CA PHE A 27 4.11 -16.82 12.39
C PHE A 27 2.72 -17.42 12.23
N GLU A 28 2.61 -18.59 11.63
CA GLU A 28 1.37 -19.37 11.68
C GLU A 28 1.27 -20.02 13.08
N ALA A 29 0.07 -20.06 13.64
CA ALA A 29 -0.17 -20.75 14.91
C ALA A 29 -0.28 -22.26 14.65
N ASP A 30 0.46 -23.03 15.44
CA ASP A 30 0.47 -24.51 15.43
C ASP A 30 -0.67 -25.02 16.33
N ILE A 31 -1.89 -24.96 15.82
CA ILE A 31 -3.11 -25.36 16.51
C ILE A 31 -3.96 -26.26 15.61
N ASP A 32 -4.77 -27.12 16.23
CA ASP A 32 -5.67 -28.03 15.52
C ASP A 32 -6.84 -27.30 14.81
N GLU A 33 -7.68 -28.02 14.10
CA GLU A 33 -8.79 -27.45 13.34
C GLU A 33 -9.93 -26.94 14.25
N ASP A 34 -10.13 -27.49 15.44
CA ASP A 34 -11.18 -27.08 16.36
C ASP A 34 -10.79 -25.78 17.06
N ASN A 35 -9.54 -25.66 17.50
CA ASN A 35 -8.98 -24.41 18.03
C ASN A 35 -8.93 -23.32 16.97
N LYS A 36 -8.63 -23.64 15.70
CA LYS A 36 -8.79 -22.68 14.59
C LYS A 36 -10.23 -22.21 14.45
N ARG A 37 -11.22 -23.12 14.52
CA ARG A 37 -12.64 -22.74 14.44
C ARG A 37 -13.06 -21.88 15.62
N HIS A 38 -12.60 -22.19 16.83
CA HIS A 38 -12.87 -21.41 18.03
C HIS A 38 -12.29 -19.99 17.90
N THR A 39 -11.02 -19.86 17.52
CA THR A 39 -10.36 -18.57 17.25
C THR A 39 -11.11 -17.75 16.18
N PHE A 40 -11.55 -18.40 15.11
CA PHE A 40 -12.37 -17.76 14.08
C PHE A 40 -13.73 -17.29 14.61
N SER A 41 -14.38 -18.09 15.45
CA SER A 41 -15.67 -17.74 16.08
C SER A 41 -15.53 -16.49 16.95
N LYS A 42 -14.50 -16.46 17.81
CA LYS A 42 -14.19 -15.32 18.68
C LYS A 42 -13.91 -14.05 17.85
N ASN A 43 -13.15 -14.18 16.76
CA ASN A 43 -12.90 -13.07 15.86
C ASN A 43 -14.15 -12.63 15.06
N ASP A 44 -15.04 -13.56 14.67
CA ASP A 44 -16.33 -13.22 14.04
C ASP A 44 -17.25 -12.45 15.00
N THR A 45 -17.17 -12.73 16.29
CA THR A 45 -17.89 -11.98 17.33
C THR A 45 -17.39 -10.53 17.38
N LEU A 46 -16.07 -10.30 17.38
CA LEU A 46 -15.48 -8.96 17.27
C LEU A 46 -15.93 -8.23 15.99
N ARG A 47 -15.97 -8.94 14.85
CA ARG A 47 -16.48 -8.40 13.58
C ARG A 47 -17.94 -7.93 13.68
N ARG A 48 -18.78 -8.63 14.45
CA ARG A 48 -20.20 -8.23 14.64
C ARG A 48 -20.27 -6.93 15.43
N ALA A 49 -19.56 -6.83 16.55
CA ALA A 49 -19.51 -5.63 17.37
C ALA A 49 -18.95 -4.42 16.58
N ASP A 50 -17.89 -4.63 15.79
CA ASP A 50 -17.36 -3.61 14.88
C ASP A 50 -18.42 -3.11 13.90
N ASN A 51 -19.16 -4.04 13.27
CA ASN A 51 -20.17 -3.69 12.29
C ASN A 51 -21.40 -2.98 12.90
N GLU A 52 -21.78 -3.27 14.13
CA GLU A 52 -22.80 -2.55 14.87
C GLU A 52 -22.36 -1.10 15.11
N THR A 53 -21.16 -0.90 15.63
CA THR A 53 -20.56 0.43 15.81
C THR A 53 -20.45 1.20 14.48
N ILE A 54 -19.98 0.54 13.42
CA ILE A 54 -19.88 1.13 12.08
C ILE A 54 -21.25 1.54 11.54
N ALA A 55 -22.31 0.74 11.79
CA ALA A 55 -23.66 1.03 11.32
C ALA A 55 -24.21 2.34 11.93
N ILE A 56 -24.03 2.51 13.25
CA ILE A 56 -24.45 3.72 13.95
C ILE A 56 -23.64 4.92 13.45
N MET A 57 -22.33 4.80 13.41
CA MET A 57 -21.44 5.88 12.96
C MET A 57 -21.68 6.30 11.51
N ARG A 58 -22.02 5.36 10.63
CA ARG A 58 -22.39 5.70 9.23
C ARG A 58 -23.64 6.56 9.18
N LYS A 59 -24.69 6.21 9.94
CA LYS A 59 -25.92 7.03 10.01
C LYS A 59 -25.60 8.45 10.46
N ARG A 60 -24.82 8.60 11.55
CA ARG A 60 -24.42 9.92 12.10
C ARG A 60 -23.58 10.73 11.09
N ILE A 61 -22.63 10.10 10.41
CA ILE A 61 -21.81 10.73 9.36
C ILE A 61 -22.65 11.13 8.16
N ASP A 62 -23.59 10.31 7.74
CA ASP A 62 -24.49 10.64 6.62
C ASP A 62 -25.39 11.84 6.98
N GLN A 63 -25.90 11.93 8.21
CA GLN A 63 -26.65 13.08 8.72
C GLN A 63 -25.78 14.34 8.74
N LEU A 64 -24.56 14.27 9.29
CA LEU A 64 -23.59 15.37 9.30
C LEU A 64 -23.29 15.86 7.89
N LYS A 65 -23.05 14.96 6.94
CA LYS A 65 -22.74 15.29 5.54
C LYS A 65 -23.93 15.83 4.74
N ARG A 66 -25.17 15.66 5.19
CA ARG A 66 -26.36 16.32 4.58
C ARG A 66 -26.38 17.79 4.89
N THR A 67 -25.76 18.24 5.98
CA THR A 67 -25.71 19.65 6.38
C THR A 67 -24.91 20.48 5.37
N ARG A 68 -25.50 21.55 4.81
CA ARG A 68 -24.85 22.42 3.82
C ARG A 68 -23.58 23.05 4.39
N LYS A 69 -23.64 23.54 5.64
CA LYS A 69 -22.52 24.17 6.36
C LYS A 69 -21.33 23.20 6.47
N TYR A 70 -21.56 21.93 6.88
CA TYR A 70 -20.47 20.96 7.02
C TYR A 70 -19.82 20.61 5.68
N ARG A 71 -20.59 20.48 4.61
CA ARG A 71 -20.06 20.22 3.27
C ARG A 71 -19.17 21.36 2.77
N ALA A 72 -19.55 22.62 3.06
CA ALA A 72 -18.75 23.79 2.71
C ALA A 72 -17.41 23.78 3.48
N LEU A 73 -17.44 23.56 4.81
CA LEU A 73 -16.24 23.46 5.64
C LEU A 73 -15.33 22.30 5.21
N GLN A 74 -15.88 21.12 4.90
CA GLN A 74 -15.09 19.98 4.43
C GLN A 74 -14.42 20.26 3.08
N LYS A 75 -15.11 20.93 2.16
CA LYS A 75 -14.55 21.32 0.86
C LYS A 75 -13.40 22.32 1.04
N ASP A 76 -13.60 23.33 1.89
CA ASP A 76 -12.61 24.33 2.22
C ASP A 76 -11.38 23.72 2.89
N TYR A 77 -11.57 22.87 3.91
CA TYR A 77 -10.49 22.14 4.56
C TYR A 77 -9.65 21.32 3.57
N LEU A 78 -10.31 20.56 2.69
CA LEU A 78 -9.62 19.73 1.69
C LEU A 78 -8.88 20.57 0.65
N TRP A 79 -9.43 21.73 0.29
CA TRP A 79 -8.77 22.69 -0.59
C TRP A 79 -7.49 23.24 0.07
N LYS A 80 -7.58 23.74 1.30
CA LYS A 80 -6.43 24.24 2.07
C LYS A 80 -5.35 23.17 2.22
N LYS A 81 -5.73 21.94 2.57
CA LYS A 81 -4.81 20.80 2.69
C LYS A 81 -4.08 20.49 1.37
N GLN A 82 -4.75 20.60 0.24
CA GLN A 82 -4.13 20.38 -1.07
C GLN A 82 -3.17 21.51 -1.45
N HIS A 83 -3.45 22.74 -1.06
CA HIS A 83 -2.60 23.90 -1.35
C HIS A 83 -1.37 23.92 -0.44
N LEU A 84 -1.50 23.56 0.83
CA LEU A 84 -0.36 23.38 1.74
C LEU A 84 0.68 22.40 1.22
N ALA A 85 0.24 21.31 0.57
CA ALA A 85 1.15 20.34 -0.02
C ALA A 85 1.99 20.88 -1.20
N LYS A 86 1.71 22.12 -1.66
CA LYS A 86 2.42 22.80 -2.76
C LYS A 86 3.31 23.94 -2.28
N LEU A 87 3.22 24.32 -1.02
CA LEU A 87 3.96 25.41 -0.42
C LEU A 87 5.19 24.90 0.34
N ASN A 88 6.20 25.74 0.45
CA ASN A 88 7.33 25.46 1.32
C ASN A 88 6.89 25.54 2.79
N PRO A 89 7.11 24.50 3.61
CA PRO A 89 6.71 24.49 5.03
C PRO A 89 7.31 25.62 5.88
N LYS A 90 8.42 26.20 5.46
CA LYS A 90 9.09 27.32 6.16
C LYS A 90 8.57 28.71 5.74
N SER A 91 7.69 28.81 4.72
CA SER A 91 7.18 30.10 4.24
C SER A 91 6.03 30.63 5.09
N ASP A 92 5.92 31.97 5.22
CA ASP A 92 4.82 32.64 5.91
C ASP A 92 3.47 32.27 5.30
N ALA A 93 3.40 32.15 3.97
CA ALA A 93 2.20 31.71 3.27
C ALA A 93 1.75 30.28 3.68
N TYR A 94 2.69 29.39 3.97
CA TYR A 94 2.38 28.06 4.52
C TYR A 94 1.81 28.18 5.93
N GLN A 95 2.44 28.97 6.81
CA GLN A 95 2.01 29.13 8.20
C GLN A 95 0.60 29.73 8.28
N GLN A 96 0.33 30.83 7.56
CA GLN A 96 -0.99 31.46 7.49
C GLN A 96 -2.07 30.50 6.96
N LEU A 97 -1.76 29.74 5.90
CA LEU A 97 -2.72 28.78 5.33
C LEU A 97 -2.95 27.59 6.27
N ASP A 98 -1.92 27.13 7.01
CA ASP A 98 -2.05 26.05 7.98
C ASP A 98 -2.90 26.47 9.20
N GLU A 99 -2.74 27.69 9.68
CA GLU A 99 -3.60 28.26 10.72
C GLU A 99 -5.06 28.36 10.26
N ALA A 100 -5.29 28.87 9.06
CA ALA A 100 -6.62 28.92 8.48
C ALA A 100 -7.23 27.51 8.30
N ARG A 101 -6.41 26.50 7.97
CA ARG A 101 -6.82 25.10 7.91
C ARG A 101 -7.18 24.55 9.29
N LYS A 102 -6.36 24.84 10.31
CA LYS A 102 -6.61 24.44 11.70
C LYS A 102 -7.92 25.06 12.21
N HIS A 103 -8.15 26.33 11.92
CA HIS A 103 -9.42 27.01 12.26
C HIS A 103 -10.62 26.30 11.62
N THR A 104 -10.58 26.00 10.31
CA THR A 104 -11.63 25.23 9.64
C THR A 104 -11.81 23.84 10.26
N ALA A 105 -10.72 23.16 10.63
CA ALA A 105 -10.78 21.86 11.31
C ALA A 105 -11.50 21.95 12.66
N ASN A 106 -11.27 23.01 13.43
CA ASN A 106 -11.95 23.25 14.71
C ASN A 106 -13.47 23.47 14.52
N GLN A 107 -13.86 24.22 13.51
CA GLN A 107 -15.28 24.41 13.15
C GLN A 107 -15.93 23.07 12.72
N MET A 108 -15.23 22.26 11.94
CA MET A 108 -15.68 20.92 11.58
C MET A 108 -15.83 20.03 12.83
N ALA A 109 -14.87 20.06 13.74
CA ALA A 109 -14.91 19.28 14.99
C ALA A 109 -16.07 19.70 15.90
N ALA A 110 -16.39 21.00 15.97
CA ALA A 110 -17.56 21.48 16.71
C ALA A 110 -18.88 20.92 16.14
N MET A 111 -19.03 20.89 14.81
CA MET A 111 -20.18 20.26 14.16
C MET A 111 -20.19 18.75 14.35
N GLN A 112 -19.04 18.09 14.28
CA GLN A 112 -18.92 16.65 14.51
C GLN A 112 -19.40 16.27 15.91
N ARG A 113 -19.05 17.06 16.94
CA ARG A 113 -19.54 16.86 18.32
C ARG A 113 -21.07 16.93 18.40
N LYS A 114 -21.71 17.91 17.75
CA LYS A 114 -23.18 18.05 17.70
C LYS A 114 -23.86 16.80 17.10
N PHE A 115 -23.22 16.13 16.16
CA PHE A 115 -23.71 14.90 15.54
C PHE A 115 -23.16 13.62 16.19
N GLN A 116 -22.49 13.74 17.33
CA GLN A 116 -21.86 12.63 18.05
C GLN A 116 -20.91 11.83 17.17
N VAL A 117 -20.08 12.54 16.37
CA VAL A 117 -19.05 11.95 15.50
C VAL A 117 -17.69 12.33 16.08
N SER A 118 -17.31 11.65 17.16
CA SER A 118 -16.01 11.85 17.82
C SER A 118 -15.34 10.53 18.14
N LYS A 119 -14.06 10.56 18.50
CA LYS A 119 -13.32 9.36 18.92
C LYS A 119 -13.93 8.76 20.19
N SER A 120 -14.32 9.60 21.16
CA SER A 120 -14.93 9.16 22.41
C SER A 120 -16.27 8.45 22.18
N GLU A 121 -17.09 8.95 21.26
CA GLU A 121 -18.34 8.30 20.90
C GLU A 121 -18.12 6.93 20.23
N VAL A 122 -17.14 6.81 19.35
CA VAL A 122 -16.77 5.50 18.77
C VAL A 122 -16.32 4.54 19.86
N GLN A 123 -15.53 5.01 20.82
CA GLN A 123 -15.07 4.20 21.95
C GLN A 123 -16.23 3.77 22.82
N LYS A 124 -17.16 4.67 23.15
CA LYS A 124 -18.38 4.36 23.92
C LYS A 124 -19.23 3.30 23.23
N LEU A 125 -19.61 3.53 21.98
CA LEU A 125 -20.41 2.58 21.21
C LEU A 125 -19.73 1.22 21.05
N MET A 126 -18.42 1.19 20.86
CA MET A 126 -17.66 -0.05 20.74
C MET A 126 -17.60 -0.80 22.06
N GLN A 127 -17.49 -0.11 23.21
CA GLN A 127 -17.54 -0.72 24.53
C GLN A 127 -18.93 -1.28 24.86
N GLU A 128 -20.00 -0.59 24.48
CA GLU A 128 -21.38 -1.07 24.63
C GLU A 128 -21.61 -2.34 23.78
N ALA A 129 -21.22 -2.32 22.50
CA ALA A 129 -21.29 -3.49 21.63
C ALA A 129 -20.44 -4.66 22.16
N ALA A 130 -19.26 -4.36 22.69
CA ALA A 130 -18.35 -5.36 23.25
C ALA A 130 -18.93 -6.06 24.48
N LYS A 131 -19.62 -5.32 25.39
CA LYS A 131 -20.34 -5.92 26.53
C LYS A 131 -21.39 -6.91 26.06
N GLY A 132 -22.22 -6.53 25.08
CA GLY A 132 -23.25 -7.40 24.53
C GLY A 132 -22.70 -8.67 23.87
N HIS A 133 -21.48 -8.62 23.37
CA HIS A 133 -20.81 -9.74 22.72
C HIS A 133 -19.75 -10.44 23.58
N LYS A 134 -19.62 -10.08 24.85
CA LYS A 134 -18.59 -10.62 25.79
C LYS A 134 -17.17 -10.51 25.27
N ILE A 135 -16.83 -9.35 24.68
CA ILE A 135 -15.49 -9.06 24.13
C ILE A 135 -14.68 -8.29 25.18
N PRO A 136 -13.40 -8.64 25.41
CA PRO A 136 -12.52 -7.89 26.31
C PRO A 136 -12.40 -6.41 25.92
N SER A 137 -12.45 -5.53 26.93
CA SER A 137 -12.45 -4.06 26.75
C SER A 137 -11.23 -3.54 25.97
N VAL A 138 -10.06 -4.18 26.12
CA VAL A 138 -8.82 -3.81 25.41
C VAL A 138 -8.93 -4.10 23.91
N LEU A 139 -9.57 -5.20 23.51
CA LEU A 139 -9.83 -5.48 22.09
C LEU A 139 -10.85 -4.48 21.53
N ALA A 140 -11.88 -4.15 22.31
CA ALA A 140 -12.85 -3.13 21.93
C ALA A 140 -12.18 -1.76 21.72
N ALA A 141 -11.30 -1.35 22.62
CA ALA A 141 -10.57 -0.09 22.52
C ALA A 141 -9.67 -0.02 21.26
N THR A 142 -8.96 -1.11 20.93
CA THR A 142 -8.14 -1.17 19.71
C THR A 142 -8.99 -1.18 18.44
N SER A 143 -10.13 -1.84 18.48
CA SER A 143 -11.07 -1.86 17.36
C SER A 143 -11.72 -0.49 17.14
N ALA A 144 -12.09 0.20 18.22
CA ALA A 144 -12.58 1.58 18.17
C ALA A 144 -11.55 2.53 17.51
N ASP A 145 -10.26 2.40 17.85
CA ASP A 145 -9.20 3.19 17.22
C ASP A 145 -9.09 2.92 15.71
N ASN A 146 -9.23 1.67 15.27
CA ASN A 146 -9.22 1.31 13.85
C ASN A 146 -10.45 1.90 13.11
N ILE A 147 -11.63 1.81 13.71
CA ILE A 147 -12.86 2.40 13.17
C ILE A 147 -12.69 3.93 13.06
N TRP A 148 -12.16 4.57 14.12
CA TRP A 148 -11.92 6.01 14.11
C TRP A 148 -10.95 6.45 13.01
N GLN A 149 -9.85 5.72 12.79
CA GLN A 149 -8.95 5.98 11.66
C GLN A 149 -9.66 5.91 10.31
N GLY A 150 -10.59 4.96 10.15
CA GLY A 150 -11.46 4.88 8.98
C GLY A 150 -12.37 6.10 8.84
N ILE A 151 -12.96 6.58 9.94
CA ILE A 151 -13.79 7.78 10.01
C ILE A 151 -12.97 9.02 9.64
N GLN A 152 -11.78 9.19 10.21
CA GLN A 152 -10.90 10.32 9.89
C GLN A 152 -10.58 10.42 8.39
N LYS A 153 -10.37 9.29 7.70
CA LYS A 153 -10.18 9.28 6.24
C LYS A 153 -11.41 9.80 5.49
N VAL A 154 -12.62 9.56 6.02
CA VAL A 154 -13.88 10.05 5.43
C VAL A 154 -14.13 11.52 5.72
N LEU A 155 -13.69 12.02 6.87
CA LEU A 155 -13.89 13.40 7.30
C LEU A 155 -12.81 14.36 6.76
N TYR A 156 -11.54 13.94 6.79
CA TYR A 156 -10.37 14.81 6.55
C TYR A 156 -9.51 14.39 5.34
N SER A 157 -9.99 13.44 4.55
CA SER A 157 -9.31 12.95 3.35
C SER A 157 -10.30 12.57 2.26
N ASN A 158 -9.82 11.87 1.23
CA ASN A 158 -10.65 11.43 0.09
C ASN A 158 -11.45 10.13 0.35
N GLY A 159 -11.61 9.70 1.60
CA GLY A 159 -12.42 8.56 1.98
C GLY A 159 -13.89 8.79 1.67
N LYS A 160 -14.54 7.87 0.97
CA LYS A 160 -15.96 8.00 0.64
C LYS A 160 -16.87 7.51 1.76
N ASN A 161 -16.62 6.31 2.24
CA ASN A 161 -17.41 5.63 3.27
C ASN A 161 -16.53 4.77 4.15
N ILE A 162 -17.00 4.47 5.37
CA ILE A 162 -16.48 3.41 6.21
C ILE A 162 -17.06 2.09 5.71
N HIS A 163 -16.26 1.04 5.65
CA HIS A 163 -16.68 -0.26 5.14
C HIS A 163 -16.98 -1.23 6.29
N PHE A 164 -18.06 -1.98 6.15
CA PHE A 164 -18.34 -3.12 7.01
C PHE A 164 -17.36 -4.26 6.75
N TYR A 165 -16.95 -4.93 7.79
CA TYR A 165 -16.23 -6.19 7.66
C TYR A 165 -17.17 -7.29 7.13
N LYS A 166 -16.74 -7.99 6.09
CA LYS A 166 -17.49 -9.09 5.49
C LYS A 166 -17.24 -10.38 6.27
N ARG A 167 -18.20 -11.30 6.23
CA ARG A 167 -18.02 -12.65 6.78
C ARG A 167 -16.88 -13.37 6.03
N GLY A 168 -15.72 -13.49 6.62
CA GLY A 168 -14.49 -14.03 6.01
C GLY A 168 -13.42 -12.99 5.69
N ASP A 169 -13.68 -11.71 6.02
CA ASP A 169 -12.69 -10.64 6.10
C ASP A 169 -12.76 -10.11 7.53
N LEU A 170 -12.12 -10.84 8.43
CA LEU A 170 -12.21 -10.61 9.86
C LEU A 170 -11.25 -9.49 10.29
N PRO A 171 -11.60 -8.70 11.32
CA PRO A 171 -10.68 -7.74 11.91
C PRO A 171 -9.46 -8.45 12.50
N VAL A 172 -8.41 -7.70 12.76
CA VAL A 172 -7.23 -8.20 13.48
C VAL A 172 -7.49 -8.01 14.97
N MET A 173 -7.46 -9.09 15.74
CA MET A 173 -7.46 -9.01 17.20
C MET A 173 -6.10 -8.49 17.65
N ARG A 174 -6.04 -7.29 18.22
CA ARG A 174 -4.80 -6.60 18.58
C ARG A 174 -4.82 -6.16 20.04
N ALA A 175 -3.74 -6.46 20.76
CA ALA A 175 -3.42 -5.78 22.00
C ALA A 175 -2.66 -4.46 21.71
N LYS A 176 -2.74 -3.49 22.61
CA LYS A 176 -1.94 -2.25 22.54
C LYS A 176 -0.57 -2.40 23.20
N GLU A 177 -0.49 -3.30 24.15
CA GLU A 177 0.68 -3.57 24.97
C GLU A 177 0.93 -5.07 24.99
N ILE A 178 2.18 -5.47 25.09
CA ILE A 178 2.55 -6.86 25.35
C ILE A 178 2.02 -7.25 26.73
N ASN A 179 1.68 -8.49 26.95
CA ASN A 179 1.28 -9.03 28.25
C ASN A 179 -0.06 -8.54 28.84
N ARG A 180 -0.98 -7.97 28.06
CA ARG A 180 -2.27 -7.52 28.61
C ARG A 180 -3.45 -8.44 28.31
N ILE A 181 -3.61 -8.90 27.08
CA ILE A 181 -4.66 -9.85 26.67
C ILE A 181 -4.10 -10.90 25.72
N ILE A 182 -3.18 -10.48 24.84
CA ILE A 182 -2.44 -11.38 23.96
C ILE A 182 -1.02 -11.36 24.47
N VAL A 183 -0.64 -12.43 25.14
CA VAL A 183 0.63 -12.55 25.90
C VAL A 183 1.55 -13.48 25.14
N LEU A 184 2.77 -13.03 24.84
CA LEU A 184 3.83 -13.88 24.32
C LEU A 184 4.66 -14.41 25.51
N LYS A 185 4.88 -15.71 25.57
CA LYS A 185 5.66 -16.38 26.59
C LYS A 185 6.53 -17.47 25.99
N VAL A 186 7.55 -17.89 26.72
CA VAL A 186 8.25 -19.14 26.48
C VAL A 186 7.52 -20.21 27.30
N ASP A 187 7.13 -21.28 26.67
CA ASP A 187 6.60 -22.46 27.32
C ASP A 187 7.79 -23.26 27.93
N LYS A 188 7.74 -23.51 29.24
CA LYS A 188 8.83 -24.15 29.96
C LYS A 188 9.02 -25.63 29.61
N GLU A 189 7.95 -26.31 29.15
CA GLU A 189 8.02 -27.74 28.82
C GLU A 189 8.55 -27.98 27.42
N THR A 190 8.16 -27.13 26.48
CA THR A 190 8.49 -27.27 25.05
C THR A 190 9.59 -26.33 24.59
N GLU A 191 10.03 -25.39 25.41
CA GLU A 191 10.99 -24.30 25.09
C GLU A 191 10.62 -23.51 23.85
N ARG A 192 9.29 -23.46 23.54
CA ARG A 192 8.77 -22.78 22.37
C ARG A 192 8.09 -21.45 22.74
N LEU A 193 8.17 -20.51 21.81
CA LEU A 193 7.35 -19.29 21.90
C LEU A 193 5.88 -19.62 21.69
N VAL A 194 5.06 -19.27 22.67
CA VAL A 194 3.61 -19.52 22.69
C VAL A 194 2.86 -18.21 22.95
N VAL A 195 1.78 -18.01 22.24
CA VAL A 195 0.87 -16.88 22.46
C VAL A 195 -0.37 -17.36 23.21
N HIS A 196 -0.62 -16.72 24.35
CA HIS A 196 -1.83 -16.92 25.16
C HIS A 196 -2.81 -15.78 24.93
N MET A 197 -4.10 -16.11 24.87
CA MET A 197 -5.19 -15.15 24.85
C MET A 197 -6.37 -15.73 25.64
N ASP A 198 -6.94 -14.95 26.56
CA ASP A 198 -8.06 -15.39 27.39
C ASP A 198 -9.20 -16.00 26.58
N GLY A 199 -9.62 -17.21 26.98
CA GLY A 199 -10.64 -18.01 26.33
C GLY A 199 -10.25 -18.54 24.95
N LEU A 200 -8.96 -18.72 24.70
CA LEU A 200 -8.40 -19.49 23.59
C LEU A 200 -7.28 -20.38 24.13
N ASP A 201 -7.13 -21.55 23.53
CA ASP A 201 -6.01 -22.42 23.87
C ASP A 201 -4.67 -21.79 23.47
N PRO A 202 -3.58 -22.17 24.14
CA PRO A 202 -2.23 -21.71 23.80
C PRO A 202 -1.92 -21.92 22.32
N MET A 203 -1.26 -20.94 21.70
CA MET A 203 -0.92 -20.96 20.27
C MET A 203 0.59 -21.00 20.12
N PRO A 204 1.22 -22.19 20.04
CA PRO A 204 2.62 -22.31 19.69
C PRO A 204 2.89 -21.71 18.31
N LEU A 205 4.05 -21.09 18.15
CA LEU A 205 4.45 -20.50 16.88
C LEU A 205 5.06 -21.57 15.97
N LEU A 206 4.53 -21.69 14.75
CA LEU A 206 5.06 -22.59 13.74
C LEU A 206 6.21 -21.91 12.97
N VAL A 207 7.40 -22.48 13.08
CA VAL A 207 8.59 -22.05 12.33
C VAL A 207 8.86 -23.08 11.22
N PRO A 208 8.74 -22.72 9.94
CA PRO A 208 9.06 -23.61 8.83
C PRO A 208 10.56 -23.95 8.81
N LYS A 209 10.90 -25.24 8.65
CA LYS A 209 12.30 -25.71 8.62
C LYS A 209 13.12 -25.12 7.47
N ASP A 210 12.46 -24.76 6.37
CA ASP A 210 13.11 -24.25 5.15
C ASP A 210 13.17 -22.71 5.07
N ASP A 211 12.67 -21.98 6.08
CA ASP A 211 12.66 -20.52 6.10
C ASP A 211 13.66 -19.98 7.11
N GLN A 212 14.93 -19.91 6.69
CA GLN A 212 16.02 -19.42 7.55
C GLN A 212 15.75 -18.01 8.11
N TYR A 213 15.07 -17.16 7.35
CA TYR A 213 14.70 -15.82 7.83
C TYR A 213 13.74 -15.89 9.02
N LEU A 214 12.72 -16.76 8.97
CA LEU A 214 11.81 -16.94 10.09
C LEU A 214 12.48 -17.62 11.28
N ILE A 215 13.44 -18.52 11.04
CA ILE A 215 14.25 -19.15 12.07
C ILE A 215 15.11 -18.10 12.78
N ASP A 216 15.83 -17.27 12.04
CA ASP A 216 16.69 -16.21 12.60
C ASP A 216 15.89 -15.21 13.45
N GLU A 217 14.70 -14.78 12.95
CA GLU A 217 13.79 -13.88 13.68
C GLU A 217 13.20 -14.54 14.95
N TYR A 218 12.86 -15.82 14.85
CA TYR A 218 12.34 -16.59 15.98
C TYR A 218 13.38 -16.76 17.09
N ASN A 219 14.59 -17.15 16.71
CA ASN A 219 15.69 -17.37 17.67
C ASN A 219 16.08 -16.06 18.37
N ALA A 220 16.17 -14.95 17.65
CA ALA A 220 16.45 -13.64 18.25
C ALA A 220 15.33 -13.17 19.19
N LEU A 221 14.08 -13.53 18.89
CA LEU A 221 12.97 -13.23 19.77
C LEU A 221 12.93 -14.14 21.00
N LEU A 222 13.29 -15.41 20.84
CA LEU A 222 13.40 -16.38 21.93
C LEU A 222 14.50 -15.97 22.89
N ASP A 223 15.70 -15.67 22.37
CA ASP A 223 16.85 -15.19 23.15
C ASP A 223 16.49 -13.95 24.00
N TYR A 224 15.80 -12.96 23.41
CA TYR A 224 15.32 -11.80 24.17
C TYR A 224 14.33 -12.19 25.28
N MET A 225 13.45 -13.17 25.03
CA MET A 225 12.44 -13.57 26.01
C MET A 225 13.02 -14.37 27.17
N GLU A 226 14.13 -15.07 26.95
CA GLU A 226 14.87 -15.85 27.96
C GLU A 226 15.82 -14.96 28.76
N HIS A 227 16.41 -13.93 28.14
CA HIS A 227 17.40 -13.04 28.75
C HIS A 227 16.93 -11.56 28.70
N PRO A 228 15.82 -11.20 29.36
CA PRO A 228 15.29 -9.85 29.34
C PRO A 228 16.21 -8.81 30.04
N GLU A 229 17.21 -9.25 30.79
CA GLU A 229 18.19 -8.41 31.50
C GLU A 229 19.16 -7.68 30.56
N VAL A 230 19.28 -8.16 29.33
CA VAL A 230 20.06 -7.52 28.25
C VAL A 230 19.45 -6.15 27.86
N GLU A 231 18.22 -5.86 28.27
CA GLU A 231 17.53 -4.61 27.95
C GLU A 231 18.29 -3.37 28.47
N ASP A 232 18.85 -3.42 29.68
CA ASP A 232 19.60 -2.30 30.26
C ASP A 232 20.98 -2.12 29.61
N THR A 233 21.65 -3.21 29.24
CA THR A 233 22.95 -3.18 28.55
C THR A 233 22.84 -2.71 27.12
N ALA A 234 21.80 -3.09 26.41
CA ALA A 234 21.58 -2.66 25.02
C ALA A 234 21.27 -1.16 24.94
N VAL A 235 20.53 -0.60 25.88
CA VAL A 235 20.27 0.85 25.96
C VAL A 235 21.54 1.62 26.30
N ARG A 236 22.40 1.10 27.19
CA ARG A 236 23.70 1.72 27.53
C ARG A 236 24.70 1.66 26.39
N THR A 237 24.84 0.53 25.74
CA THR A 237 25.73 0.37 24.57
C THR A 237 25.32 1.30 23.45
N TYR A 238 24.02 1.53 23.30
CA TYR A 238 23.44 2.43 22.32
C TYR A 238 23.82 3.91 22.55
N SER A 239 23.82 4.37 23.80
CA SER A 239 24.15 5.75 24.16
C SER A 239 25.66 6.04 24.18
N GLU A 240 26.49 5.06 24.54
CA GLU A 240 27.92 5.23 24.72
C GLU A 240 28.76 5.00 23.45
N THR A 241 28.31 4.13 22.53
CA THR A 241 29.13 3.73 21.37
C THR A 241 28.58 4.15 20.02
N ASN A 242 27.40 4.77 19.92
CA ASN A 242 26.64 4.98 18.68
C ASN A 242 26.43 3.68 17.87
N ASN A 243 26.75 2.53 18.41
CA ASN A 243 26.56 1.22 17.78
C ASN A 243 25.18 0.68 18.16
N VAL A 244 24.30 0.57 17.20
CA VAL A 244 22.95 0.01 17.37
C VAL A 244 23.06 -1.51 17.42
N VAL A 245 23.06 -2.10 18.59
CA VAL A 245 22.80 -3.54 18.72
C VAL A 245 21.29 -3.75 18.66
N PRO A 246 20.75 -4.43 17.63
CA PRO A 246 19.31 -4.63 17.52
C PRO A 246 18.84 -5.61 18.60
N VAL A 247 18.16 -5.08 19.63
CA VAL A 247 17.47 -5.90 20.63
C VAL A 247 16.06 -6.20 20.09
N PHE A 248 15.72 -7.46 19.96
CA PHE A 248 14.44 -7.92 19.38
C PHE A 248 13.29 -7.81 20.39
N ARG A 249 13.06 -6.61 20.87
CA ARG A 249 12.03 -6.33 21.86
C ARG A 249 10.61 -6.41 21.28
N PRO A 250 9.76 -7.35 21.75
CA PRO A 250 8.37 -7.40 21.33
C PRO A 250 7.57 -6.24 21.94
N CYS A 251 6.84 -5.50 21.10
CA CYS A 251 6.02 -4.37 21.52
C CYS A 251 4.58 -4.77 21.82
N TYR A 252 4.00 -5.59 20.97
CA TYR A 252 2.65 -6.15 21.10
C TYR A 252 2.42 -7.27 20.09
N CYS A 253 1.47 -8.16 20.44
CA CYS A 253 1.02 -9.24 19.58
C CYS A 253 -0.37 -8.96 19.00
N SER A 254 -0.66 -9.59 17.86
CA SER A 254 -1.98 -9.56 17.23
C SER A 254 -2.28 -10.90 16.60
N ILE A 255 -3.54 -11.32 16.61
CA ILE A 255 -3.99 -12.56 15.99
C ILE A 255 -4.80 -12.21 14.74
N ARG A 256 -4.43 -12.82 13.61
CA ARG A 256 -5.07 -12.63 12.32
C ARG A 256 -5.57 -13.94 11.76
N CYS A 257 -6.88 -14.08 11.65
CA CYS A 257 -7.52 -15.24 11.06
C CYS A 257 -7.75 -15.03 9.56
N LYS A 258 -7.39 -16.00 8.75
CA LYS A 258 -7.58 -16.00 7.29
C LYS A 258 -8.08 -17.35 6.79
N LYS A 259 -8.91 -17.31 5.74
CA LYS A 259 -9.27 -18.50 4.99
C LYS A 259 -8.44 -18.56 3.71
N ILE A 260 -7.46 -19.47 3.67
CA ILE A 260 -6.55 -19.64 2.53
C ILE A 260 -6.83 -21.01 1.89
N ARG A 261 -7.13 -21.04 0.59
CA ARG A 261 -7.48 -22.27 -0.16
C ARG A 261 -8.59 -23.11 0.48
N GLY A 262 -9.54 -22.44 1.16
CA GLY A 262 -10.63 -23.12 1.86
C GLY A 262 -10.33 -23.58 3.29
N LYS A 263 -9.07 -23.62 3.70
CA LYS A 263 -8.62 -23.97 5.05
C LYS A 263 -8.54 -22.73 5.95
N LEU A 264 -8.89 -22.88 7.21
CA LEU A 264 -8.72 -21.85 8.23
C LEU A 264 -7.23 -21.80 8.61
N ARG A 265 -6.69 -20.59 8.73
CA ARG A 265 -5.33 -20.35 9.20
C ARG A 265 -5.30 -19.18 10.16
N CYS A 266 -4.66 -19.37 11.28
CA CYS A 266 -4.43 -18.35 12.30
C CYS A 266 -2.97 -17.93 12.26
N PHE A 267 -2.73 -16.63 12.25
CA PHE A 267 -1.39 -16.05 12.26
C PHE A 267 -1.24 -15.17 13.48
N VAL A 268 -0.14 -15.35 14.17
CA VAL A 268 0.32 -14.43 15.21
C VAL A 268 1.25 -13.43 14.54
N LEU A 269 0.94 -12.14 14.69
CA LEU A 269 1.76 -11.04 14.21
C LEU A 269 2.40 -10.38 15.43
N ILE A 270 3.72 -10.39 15.47
CA ILE A 270 4.51 -9.79 16.54
C ILE A 270 5.13 -8.51 15.99
N THR A 271 4.89 -7.39 16.66
CA THR A 271 5.56 -6.12 16.35
C THR A 271 6.80 -6.02 17.23
N ILE A 272 7.95 -5.91 16.60
CA ILE A 272 9.26 -5.91 17.24
C ILE A 272 9.90 -4.52 17.05
N ALA A 273 10.48 -3.97 18.12
CA ALA A 273 11.24 -2.72 18.09
C ALA A 273 12.71 -3.02 17.77
N ALA A 274 12.94 -3.45 16.54
CA ALA A 274 14.26 -3.68 15.96
C ALA A 274 14.16 -3.63 14.43
N PRO A 275 15.27 -3.43 13.70
CA PRO A 275 15.28 -3.68 12.27
C PRO A 275 15.05 -5.18 12.01
N PRO A 276 14.43 -5.56 10.87
CA PRO A 276 14.26 -6.97 10.53
C PRO A 276 15.63 -7.62 10.29
N MET A 277 15.75 -8.90 10.62
CA MET A 277 16.93 -9.68 10.31
C MET A 277 17.27 -9.62 8.81
N PRO A 278 18.55 -9.58 8.43
CA PRO A 278 18.93 -9.61 7.03
C PRO A 278 18.57 -10.99 6.44
N LYS A 279 17.85 -10.97 5.31
CA LYS A 279 17.63 -12.21 4.56
C LYS A 279 18.94 -12.67 3.94
N LYS A 280 19.33 -13.90 4.26
CA LYS A 280 20.55 -14.53 3.75
C LYS A 280 20.27 -15.42 2.54
N ASP A 281 21.23 -15.59 1.66
CA ASP A 281 21.23 -16.61 0.61
C ASP A 281 21.63 -17.98 1.18
N LYS A 282 21.67 -19.00 0.32
CA LYS A 282 22.09 -20.36 0.72
C LYS A 282 23.53 -20.46 1.23
N TYR A 283 24.34 -19.43 1.05
CA TYR A 283 25.72 -19.34 1.50
C TYR A 283 25.89 -18.43 2.75
N GLY A 284 24.78 -18.02 3.38
CA GLY A 284 24.77 -17.15 4.56
C GLY A 284 25.02 -15.66 4.29
N ARG A 285 25.14 -15.24 3.01
CA ARG A 285 25.40 -13.85 2.64
C ARG A 285 24.09 -13.07 2.58
N PRO A 286 24.06 -11.77 2.98
CA PRO A 286 22.87 -10.94 2.84
C PRO A 286 22.37 -10.93 1.39
N ARG A 287 21.10 -11.26 1.18
CA ARG A 287 20.44 -11.20 -0.15
C ARG A 287 20.27 -9.77 -0.67
N VAL A 288 20.31 -8.80 0.22
CA VAL A 288 20.11 -7.38 -0.11
C VAL A 288 21.42 -6.68 0.13
N VAL A 289 22.09 -6.33 -0.95
CA VAL A 289 23.28 -5.47 -0.94
C VAL A 289 22.77 -4.04 -0.97
N ARG A 290 23.34 -3.16 -0.14
CA ARG A 290 23.11 -1.72 -0.20
C ARG A 290 24.28 -1.09 -0.94
N GLY A 291 23.98 -0.39 -2.01
CA GLY A 291 24.95 0.44 -2.70
C GLY A 291 25.19 1.76 -1.95
N ASN A 292 26.08 2.56 -2.46
CA ASN A 292 26.38 3.89 -1.97
C ASN A 292 26.06 4.94 -3.04
N GLY A 293 25.66 6.14 -2.62
CA GLY A 293 25.39 7.25 -3.51
C GLY A 293 23.92 7.44 -3.86
N ARG A 294 23.69 8.34 -4.80
CA ARG A 294 22.36 8.81 -5.20
C ARG A 294 21.81 8.01 -6.37
N VAL A 295 20.50 7.75 -6.33
CA VAL A 295 19.74 7.09 -7.38
C VAL A 295 18.56 7.98 -7.74
N GLY A 296 18.53 8.51 -8.95
CA GLY A 296 17.36 9.17 -9.51
C GLY A 296 16.42 8.17 -10.14
N CYS A 297 15.12 8.24 -9.83
CA CYS A 297 14.13 7.31 -10.35
C CYS A 297 12.88 8.02 -10.85
N ASP A 298 12.64 8.01 -12.16
CA ASP A 298 11.38 8.46 -12.76
C ASP A 298 10.42 7.27 -12.93
N ILE A 299 9.31 7.30 -12.18
CA ILE A 299 8.33 6.22 -12.14
C ILE A 299 7.15 6.58 -13.04
N GLY A 300 7.13 6.03 -14.24
CA GLY A 300 6.02 6.12 -15.18
C GLY A 300 4.83 5.23 -14.81
N THR A 301 3.85 5.16 -15.70
CA THR A 301 2.66 4.29 -15.53
C THR A 301 2.93 2.82 -15.80
N GLN A 302 3.96 2.50 -16.58
CA GLN A 302 4.27 1.15 -17.06
C GLN A 302 5.77 0.81 -16.98
N SER A 303 6.64 1.81 -17.03
CA SER A 303 8.09 1.71 -17.01
C SER A 303 8.67 2.55 -15.88
N ALA A 304 9.92 2.32 -15.55
CA ALA A 304 10.72 3.17 -14.70
C ALA A 304 12.09 3.41 -15.37
N ALA A 305 12.56 4.65 -15.28
CA ALA A 305 13.92 5.03 -15.63
C ALA A 305 14.72 5.23 -14.34
N VAL A 306 15.95 4.76 -14.31
CA VAL A 306 16.82 4.79 -13.14
C VAL A 306 18.20 5.26 -13.56
N VAL A 307 18.77 6.19 -12.82
CA VAL A 307 20.13 6.68 -13.02
C VAL A 307 20.86 6.70 -11.68
N SER A 308 21.98 6.03 -11.62
CA SER A 308 22.93 6.06 -10.52
C SER A 308 24.31 6.48 -11.01
N GLN A 309 25.28 6.55 -10.13
CA GLN A 309 26.65 6.88 -10.50
C GLN A 309 27.23 5.92 -11.55
N ASN A 310 26.87 4.63 -11.49
CA ASN A 310 27.48 3.57 -12.29
C ASN A 310 26.49 2.82 -13.19
N SER A 311 25.22 3.26 -13.26
CA SER A 311 24.20 2.56 -14.05
C SER A 311 23.11 3.49 -14.54
N VAL A 312 22.71 3.28 -15.80
CA VAL A 312 21.51 3.86 -16.41
C VAL A 312 20.63 2.72 -16.90
N GLU A 313 19.37 2.72 -16.46
CA GLU A 313 18.44 1.65 -16.75
C GLU A 313 17.06 2.19 -17.15
N LEU A 314 16.43 1.53 -18.11
CA LEU A 314 15.04 1.76 -18.48
C LEU A 314 14.34 0.41 -18.62
N PHE A 315 13.37 0.14 -17.78
CA PHE A 315 12.71 -1.16 -17.75
C PHE A 315 11.21 -1.09 -17.54
N ASN A 316 10.50 -2.13 -17.97
CA ASN A 316 9.07 -2.28 -17.74
C ASN A 316 8.80 -2.84 -16.35
N LEU A 317 7.92 -2.20 -15.57
CA LEU A 317 7.49 -2.69 -14.28
C LEU A 317 6.77 -4.04 -14.41
N GLY A 318 7.23 -5.06 -13.68
CA GLY A 318 6.59 -6.38 -13.60
C GLY A 318 6.52 -7.13 -14.93
N GLU A 319 7.46 -6.95 -15.85
CA GLU A 319 7.47 -7.55 -17.19
C GLU A 319 7.43 -9.07 -17.15
N ARG A 320 8.27 -9.72 -16.34
CA ARG A 320 8.34 -11.17 -16.16
C ARG A 320 6.99 -11.84 -15.93
N ASN A 321 6.04 -11.10 -15.37
CA ASN A 321 4.76 -11.62 -14.91
C ASN A 321 3.61 -11.40 -15.91
N GLN A 322 3.82 -10.67 -17.02
CA GLN A 322 2.74 -10.31 -17.95
C GLN A 322 2.08 -11.51 -18.60
N GLY A 323 2.85 -12.51 -19.02
CA GLY A 323 2.32 -13.77 -19.57
C GLY A 323 1.44 -14.53 -18.56
N ALA A 324 1.86 -14.62 -17.30
CA ALA A 324 1.10 -15.25 -16.24
C ALA A 324 -0.22 -14.48 -15.96
N TYR A 325 -0.19 -13.15 -15.97
CA TYR A 325 -1.40 -12.33 -15.81
C TYR A 325 -2.39 -12.53 -16.95
N GLN A 326 -1.92 -12.64 -18.19
CA GLN A 326 -2.79 -12.90 -19.34
C GLN A 326 -3.48 -14.27 -19.24
N LYS A 327 -2.72 -15.33 -18.87
CA LYS A 327 -3.27 -16.68 -18.64
C LYS A 327 -4.31 -16.65 -17.50
N ASN A 328 -4.00 -15.99 -16.40
CA ASN A 328 -4.91 -15.86 -15.26
C ASN A 328 -6.16 -15.05 -15.60
N ASP A 329 -6.07 -14.01 -16.42
CA ASP A 329 -7.23 -13.25 -16.86
C ASP A 329 -8.20 -14.08 -17.69
N LYS A 330 -7.70 -14.96 -18.59
CA LYS A 330 -8.55 -15.90 -19.31
C LYS A 330 -9.28 -16.84 -18.34
N ARG A 331 -8.55 -17.41 -17.35
CA ARG A 331 -9.12 -18.28 -16.29
C ARG A 331 -10.14 -17.54 -15.42
N LYS A 332 -9.84 -16.33 -14.98
CA LYS A 332 -10.77 -15.50 -14.18
C LYS A 332 -12.05 -15.19 -14.95
N LYS A 333 -11.95 -14.80 -16.23
CA LYS A 333 -13.11 -14.55 -17.09
C LYS A 333 -13.98 -15.80 -17.24
N PHE A 334 -13.37 -16.97 -17.44
CA PHE A 334 -14.08 -18.23 -17.51
C PHE A 334 -14.84 -18.53 -16.20
N LEU A 335 -14.17 -18.41 -15.05
CA LEU A 335 -14.80 -18.63 -13.75
C LEU A 335 -15.96 -17.66 -13.51
N LEU A 336 -15.79 -16.38 -13.83
CA LEU A 336 -16.85 -15.37 -13.67
C LEU A 336 -18.07 -15.68 -14.54
N ARG A 337 -17.88 -16.10 -15.81
CA ARG A 337 -18.98 -16.51 -16.70
C ARG A 337 -19.74 -17.69 -16.12
N LYS A 338 -19.03 -18.75 -15.66
CA LYS A 338 -19.66 -19.94 -15.05
C LYS A 338 -20.36 -19.60 -13.73
N MET A 339 -19.81 -18.67 -12.95
CA MET A 339 -20.44 -18.19 -11.71
C MET A 339 -21.70 -17.37 -12.00
N ASP A 340 -21.70 -16.55 -13.03
CA ASP A 340 -22.85 -15.77 -13.44
C ASP A 340 -23.98 -16.67 -13.97
N ALA A 341 -23.66 -17.62 -14.84
CA ALA A 341 -24.61 -18.64 -15.32
C ALA A 341 -25.23 -19.43 -14.16
N SER A 342 -24.41 -19.92 -13.22
CA SER A 342 -24.91 -20.62 -12.03
C SER A 342 -25.80 -19.74 -11.14
N ARG A 343 -25.47 -18.45 -11.02
CA ARG A 343 -26.26 -17.51 -10.24
C ARG A 343 -27.63 -17.25 -10.88
N ARG A 344 -27.70 -17.16 -12.20
CA ARG A 344 -28.95 -17.01 -12.96
C ARG A 344 -29.82 -18.25 -12.82
N ALA A 345 -29.26 -19.43 -13.04
CA ALA A 345 -29.98 -20.70 -12.93
C ALA A 345 -30.55 -20.94 -11.52
N MET A 346 -29.85 -20.52 -10.46
CA MET A 346 -30.30 -20.72 -9.08
C MET A 346 -31.28 -19.65 -8.59
N ASN A 347 -31.48 -18.55 -9.32
CA ASN A 347 -32.34 -17.42 -8.92
C ASN A 347 -33.07 -16.83 -10.14
N PRO A 348 -33.83 -17.62 -10.91
CA PRO A 348 -34.48 -17.15 -12.13
C PRO A 348 -35.46 -16.00 -11.87
N GLU A 349 -36.09 -16.01 -10.68
CA GLU A 349 -37.05 -14.99 -10.24
C GLU A 349 -36.48 -13.58 -10.22
N ARG A 350 -35.15 -13.44 -10.19
CA ARG A 350 -34.46 -12.16 -10.10
C ARG A 350 -34.02 -11.57 -11.43
N PHE A 351 -34.30 -12.27 -12.51
CA PHE A 351 -33.88 -11.85 -13.85
C PHE A 351 -35.09 -11.69 -14.76
N ASN A 352 -35.01 -10.71 -15.66
CA ASN A 352 -35.97 -10.53 -16.74
C ASN A 352 -35.71 -11.57 -17.85
N LYS A 353 -36.64 -11.72 -18.80
CA LYS A 353 -36.49 -12.63 -19.96
C LYS A 353 -35.26 -12.32 -20.81
N ASP A 354 -34.85 -11.04 -20.87
CA ASP A 354 -33.63 -10.56 -21.53
C ASP A 354 -32.33 -10.83 -20.75
N GLY A 355 -32.45 -11.45 -19.56
CA GLY A 355 -31.32 -11.74 -18.68
C GLY A 355 -30.82 -10.54 -17.88
N THR A 356 -31.47 -9.39 -17.93
CA THR A 356 -31.16 -8.24 -17.06
C THR A 356 -31.69 -8.47 -15.65
N TYR A 357 -31.04 -7.81 -14.66
CA TYR A 357 -31.45 -7.92 -13.26
C TYR A 357 -32.72 -7.09 -12.99
N LYS A 358 -33.70 -7.69 -12.34
CA LYS A 358 -34.93 -7.01 -11.90
C LYS A 358 -34.62 -6.05 -10.75
N LYS A 359 -34.93 -4.76 -10.94
CA LYS A 359 -34.81 -3.78 -9.87
C LYS A 359 -35.82 -4.07 -8.75
N GLY A 360 -35.45 -3.81 -7.49
CA GLY A 360 -36.32 -3.98 -6.32
C GLY A 360 -36.40 -5.39 -5.75
N THR A 361 -35.74 -6.39 -6.32
CA THR A 361 -35.65 -7.72 -5.73
C THR A 361 -34.71 -7.78 -4.54
N HIS A 362 -35.25 -8.02 -3.35
CA HIS A 362 -34.47 -8.13 -2.10
C HIS A 362 -34.37 -9.60 -1.64
N GLY A 363 -33.47 -9.89 -0.71
CA GLY A 363 -33.30 -11.20 -0.12
C GLY A 363 -31.94 -11.87 -0.37
N LYS A 364 -31.71 -13.03 0.22
CA LYS A 364 -30.46 -13.78 0.08
C LYS A 364 -30.39 -14.50 -1.28
N TRP A 365 -29.21 -14.48 -1.91
CA TRP A 365 -28.95 -15.24 -3.13
C TRP A 365 -28.81 -16.73 -2.83
N LYS A 366 -29.50 -17.56 -3.60
CA LYS A 366 -29.26 -19.02 -3.62
C LYS A 366 -27.94 -19.27 -4.35
N VAL A 367 -27.02 -19.98 -3.70
CA VAL A 367 -25.66 -20.23 -4.23
C VAL A 367 -25.36 -21.71 -4.19
N SER A 368 -25.11 -22.31 -5.36
CA SER A 368 -24.77 -23.72 -5.46
C SER A 368 -23.39 -24.06 -4.86
N ARG A 369 -23.19 -25.31 -4.44
CA ARG A 369 -21.90 -25.81 -3.94
C ARG A 369 -20.78 -25.62 -4.97
N SER A 370 -21.07 -25.87 -6.25
CA SER A 370 -20.09 -25.70 -7.34
C SER A 370 -19.72 -24.22 -7.56
N ASN A 371 -20.66 -23.30 -7.39
CA ASN A 371 -20.40 -21.86 -7.47
C ASN A 371 -19.48 -21.38 -6.32
N ARG A 372 -19.66 -21.92 -5.10
CA ARG A 372 -18.74 -21.64 -3.98
C ARG A 372 -17.34 -22.13 -4.28
N LYS A 373 -17.15 -23.35 -4.85
CA LYS A 373 -15.85 -23.86 -5.27
C LYS A 373 -15.19 -22.97 -6.33
N ARG A 374 -15.96 -22.47 -7.32
CA ARG A 374 -15.46 -21.54 -8.36
C ARG A 374 -15.03 -20.20 -7.74
N LEU A 375 -15.78 -19.68 -6.78
CA LEU A 375 -15.42 -18.45 -6.06
C LEU A 375 -14.09 -18.61 -5.31
N TYR A 376 -13.84 -19.76 -4.68
CA TYR A 376 -12.54 -20.02 -4.03
C TYR A 376 -11.40 -20.05 -5.05
N LYS A 377 -11.58 -20.73 -6.19
CA LYS A 377 -10.59 -20.74 -7.27
C LYS A 377 -10.30 -19.33 -7.80
N TYR A 378 -11.34 -18.53 -8.00
CA TYR A 378 -11.21 -17.13 -8.43
C TYR A 378 -10.42 -16.28 -7.42
N ARG A 379 -10.75 -16.39 -6.14
CA ARG A 379 -10.05 -15.67 -5.06
C ARG A 379 -8.58 -16.09 -4.96
N GLU A 380 -8.30 -17.37 -5.13
CA GLU A 380 -6.92 -17.87 -5.12
C GLU A 380 -6.09 -17.32 -6.29
N LEU A 381 -6.66 -17.23 -7.49
CA LEU A 381 -5.98 -16.58 -8.62
C LEU A 381 -5.69 -15.10 -8.32
N CYS A 382 -6.65 -14.37 -7.74
CA CYS A 382 -6.42 -12.98 -7.35
C CYS A 382 -5.34 -12.84 -6.26
N ARG A 383 -5.31 -13.74 -5.28
CA ARG A 383 -4.30 -13.77 -4.21
C ARG A 383 -2.90 -14.03 -4.78
N LYS A 384 -2.77 -15.02 -5.67
CA LYS A 384 -1.50 -15.32 -6.34
C LYS A 384 -0.97 -14.12 -7.12
N GLU A 385 -1.83 -13.48 -7.91
CA GLU A 385 -1.43 -12.28 -8.66
C GLU A 385 -0.99 -11.12 -7.76
N ALA A 386 -1.67 -10.92 -6.63
CA ALA A 386 -1.26 -9.89 -5.67
C ALA A 386 0.11 -10.20 -5.07
N ALA A 387 0.38 -11.46 -4.70
CA ALA A 387 1.67 -11.89 -4.20
C ALA A 387 2.77 -11.74 -5.26
N THR A 388 2.50 -12.17 -6.49
CA THR A 388 3.47 -12.05 -7.61
C THR A 388 3.84 -10.58 -7.89
N ARG A 389 2.84 -9.66 -7.87
CA ARG A 389 3.12 -8.22 -8.00
C ARG A 389 3.98 -7.68 -6.86
N LEU A 390 3.68 -8.09 -5.64
CA LEU A 390 4.45 -7.67 -4.47
C LEU A 390 5.90 -8.11 -4.59
N TYR A 391 6.14 -9.38 -4.91
CA TYR A 391 7.50 -9.92 -5.07
C TYR A 391 8.27 -9.20 -6.19
N ALA A 392 7.65 -8.96 -7.35
CA ALA A 392 8.28 -8.23 -8.43
C ALA A 392 8.67 -6.77 -8.03
N ASN A 393 7.79 -6.10 -7.28
CA ASN A 393 8.10 -4.75 -6.77
C ASN A 393 9.22 -4.78 -5.72
N GLN A 394 9.27 -5.81 -4.88
CA GLN A 394 10.33 -5.99 -3.88
C GLN A 394 11.67 -6.30 -4.55
N GLU A 395 11.69 -7.16 -5.57
CA GLU A 395 12.88 -7.49 -6.35
C GLU A 395 13.45 -6.23 -7.01
N ALA A 396 12.60 -5.46 -7.71
CA ALA A 396 13.02 -4.21 -8.32
C ALA A 396 13.50 -3.16 -7.30
N ALA A 397 12.83 -3.07 -6.14
CA ALA A 397 13.26 -2.14 -5.09
C ALA A 397 14.59 -2.55 -4.43
N HIS A 398 14.86 -3.85 -4.30
CA HIS A 398 16.16 -4.34 -3.84
C HIS A 398 17.26 -4.07 -4.85
N HIS A 399 16.96 -4.23 -6.14
CA HIS A 399 17.90 -3.90 -7.20
C HIS A 399 18.29 -2.40 -7.14
N LEU A 400 17.31 -1.49 -7.05
CA LEU A 400 17.63 -0.07 -6.92
C LEU A 400 18.43 0.24 -5.64
N LEU A 401 18.16 -0.45 -4.55
CA LEU A 401 18.91 -0.28 -3.29
C LEU A 401 20.37 -0.74 -3.43
N SER A 402 20.67 -1.68 -4.32
CA SER A 402 22.05 -2.10 -4.61
C SER A 402 22.83 -1.08 -5.47
N LEU A 403 22.11 -0.18 -6.16
CA LEU A 403 22.73 0.89 -6.95
C LEU A 403 23.10 2.13 -6.11
N GLY A 404 22.45 2.32 -4.95
CA GLY A 404 22.73 3.44 -4.05
C GLY A 404 21.82 3.45 -2.84
N ASN A 405 22.12 4.27 -1.84
CA ASN A 405 21.40 4.36 -0.57
C ASN A 405 20.48 5.59 -0.44
N VAL A 406 20.58 6.55 -1.36
CA VAL A 406 19.72 7.75 -1.41
C VAL A 406 18.91 7.73 -2.71
N LEU A 407 17.61 7.50 -2.61
CA LEU A 407 16.69 7.48 -3.75
C LEU A 407 15.93 8.81 -3.85
N ILE A 408 15.97 9.41 -5.03
CA ILE A 408 15.29 10.67 -5.33
C ILE A 408 14.26 10.42 -6.45
N THR A 409 12.99 10.79 -6.21
CA THR A 409 11.89 10.56 -7.16
C THR A 409 10.85 11.66 -7.10
N GLU A 410 10.03 11.78 -8.13
CA GLU A 410 8.84 12.65 -8.09
C GLU A 410 7.64 11.94 -7.45
N PRO A 411 6.78 12.66 -6.68
CA PRO A 411 5.55 12.09 -6.14
C PRO A 411 4.59 11.73 -7.29
N SER A 412 4.27 10.45 -7.45
CA SER A 412 3.43 9.94 -8.53
C SER A 412 2.00 9.66 -8.05
N ASN A 413 0.99 10.26 -8.70
CA ASN A 413 -0.42 9.96 -8.45
C ASN A 413 -0.97 8.88 -9.40
N THR A 414 -0.28 7.75 -9.47
CA THR A 414 -0.67 6.61 -10.33
C THR A 414 -2.01 6.00 -9.94
N VAL A 415 -2.43 6.15 -8.67
CA VAL A 415 -3.75 5.71 -8.20
C VAL A 415 -4.87 6.47 -8.92
N ALA A 416 -4.72 7.79 -9.14
CA ALA A 416 -5.70 8.58 -9.89
C ALA A 416 -5.78 8.13 -11.37
N LEU A 417 -4.65 7.77 -11.97
CA LEU A 417 -4.58 7.26 -13.35
C LEU A 417 -5.22 5.86 -13.50
N ALA A 418 -5.22 5.05 -12.45
CA ALA A 418 -5.89 3.75 -12.43
C ALA A 418 -7.42 3.86 -12.36
N HIS A 419 -7.96 4.97 -11.89
CA HIS A 419 -9.40 5.17 -11.80
C HIS A 419 -10.05 5.44 -13.17
N ARG A 420 -11.28 4.94 -13.36
CA ARG A 420 -12.10 5.30 -14.50
C ARG A 420 -12.32 6.82 -14.52
N SER A 421 -12.04 7.47 -15.64
CA SER A 421 -12.43 8.86 -15.85
C SER A 421 -13.94 9.00 -15.67
N LYS A 422 -14.38 9.96 -14.84
CA LYS A 422 -15.79 10.30 -14.65
C LYS A 422 -16.39 11.10 -15.83
N LYS A 423 -15.57 11.61 -16.74
CA LYS A 423 -16.05 12.35 -17.92
C LYS A 423 -16.87 11.40 -18.78
N LYS A 424 -18.06 11.86 -19.22
CA LYS A 424 -18.90 11.13 -20.18
C LYS A 424 -18.03 10.77 -21.40
N ALA A 425 -18.12 9.50 -21.85
CA ALA A 425 -17.39 9.09 -23.03
C ALA A 425 -17.89 9.91 -24.22
N GLN A 426 -16.98 10.46 -25.03
CA GLN A 426 -17.35 11.12 -26.27
C GLN A 426 -17.99 10.11 -27.23
N ARG A 427 -19.04 10.52 -27.93
CA ARG A 427 -19.62 9.70 -28.99
C ARG A 427 -18.60 9.55 -30.11
N SER A 428 -18.55 8.40 -30.75
CA SER A 428 -17.75 8.17 -31.95
C SER A 428 -18.62 8.39 -33.16
N ASP A 429 -17.99 8.66 -34.29
CA ASP A 429 -18.68 8.80 -35.58
C ASP A 429 -19.26 7.44 -36.06
N LYS A 430 -18.88 6.34 -35.45
CA LYS A 430 -19.43 5.01 -35.73
C LYS A 430 -20.84 4.90 -35.15
N ALA A 431 -21.82 4.87 -35.99
CA ALA A 431 -23.22 4.67 -35.67
C ALA A 431 -23.65 3.21 -35.88
N SER A 432 -24.64 2.76 -35.10
CA SER A 432 -25.38 1.52 -35.34
C SER A 432 -26.87 1.87 -35.44
N GLN A 433 -27.55 1.34 -36.42
CA GLN A 433 -29.00 1.44 -36.52
C GLN A 433 -29.62 0.32 -35.66
N ILE A 434 -30.52 0.69 -34.75
CA ILE A 434 -31.25 -0.24 -33.87
C ILE A 434 -32.72 -0.15 -34.28
N PRO A 435 -33.33 -1.24 -34.79
CA PRO A 435 -34.76 -1.26 -35.10
C PRO A 435 -35.55 -1.11 -33.78
N GLN A 436 -36.56 -0.25 -33.83
CA GLN A 436 -37.49 -0.04 -32.69
C GLN A 436 -38.77 -0.89 -32.92
N LYS A 437 -39.54 -1.06 -31.86
CA LYS A 437 -40.78 -1.86 -31.89
C LYS A 437 -41.89 -1.25 -32.76
N ASP A 438 -41.76 0.02 -33.09
CA ASP A 438 -42.65 0.79 -33.96
C ASP A 438 -42.26 0.76 -35.47
N GLY A 439 -41.31 -0.13 -35.84
CA GLY A 439 -40.81 -0.23 -37.20
C GLY A 439 -39.82 0.84 -37.63
N THR A 440 -39.52 1.84 -36.80
CA THR A 440 -38.53 2.85 -37.05
C THR A 440 -37.12 2.43 -36.67
N THR A 441 -36.07 2.96 -37.29
CA THR A 441 -34.69 2.71 -36.95
C THR A 441 -34.09 3.91 -36.21
N LYS A 442 -33.56 3.65 -35.00
CA LYS A 442 -32.85 4.66 -34.21
C LYS A 442 -31.35 4.56 -34.44
N THR A 443 -30.74 5.63 -34.96
CA THR A 443 -29.29 5.72 -35.06
C THR A 443 -28.66 6.00 -33.70
N VAL A 444 -27.87 5.06 -33.19
CA VAL A 444 -27.16 5.21 -31.92
C VAL A 444 -25.66 5.25 -32.16
N HIS A 445 -25.04 6.41 -31.88
CA HIS A 445 -23.59 6.55 -31.96
C HIS A 445 -22.91 5.77 -30.87
N LYS A 446 -21.94 4.91 -31.23
CA LYS A 446 -21.12 4.16 -30.27
C LYS A 446 -20.21 5.13 -29.53
N PHE A 447 -20.01 4.89 -28.25
CA PHE A 447 -19.04 5.67 -27.49
C PHE A 447 -17.61 5.27 -27.90
N LYS A 448 -16.71 6.26 -28.08
CA LYS A 448 -15.28 5.99 -28.24
C LYS A 448 -14.81 5.08 -27.11
N LYS A 449 -14.22 3.93 -27.43
CA LYS A 449 -13.64 3.05 -26.43
C LYS A 449 -12.55 3.83 -25.70
N LYS A 450 -12.77 4.16 -24.44
CA LYS A 450 -11.69 4.71 -23.59
C LYS A 450 -10.58 3.68 -23.55
N LYS A 451 -9.35 4.09 -23.86
CA LYS A 451 -8.18 3.25 -23.63
C LYS A 451 -8.20 2.84 -22.15
N ARG A 452 -8.15 1.53 -21.88
CA ARG A 452 -8.22 0.98 -20.52
C ARG A 452 -6.85 1.04 -19.85
N PHE A 453 -6.32 2.24 -19.62
CA PHE A 453 -5.04 2.40 -18.92
C PHE A 453 -5.06 1.76 -17.52
N GLY A 454 -6.20 1.82 -16.79
CA GLY A 454 -6.31 1.30 -15.45
C GLY A 454 -5.95 -0.18 -15.30
N ALA A 455 -6.22 -1.03 -16.29
CA ALA A 455 -5.83 -2.44 -16.21
C ALA A 455 -4.32 -2.64 -16.35
N SER A 456 -3.65 -1.89 -17.23
CA SER A 456 -2.20 -1.92 -17.40
C SER A 456 -1.49 -1.38 -16.15
N VAL A 457 -1.90 -0.22 -15.67
CA VAL A 457 -1.37 0.39 -14.43
C VAL A 457 -1.54 -0.55 -13.22
N LEU A 458 -2.72 -1.22 -13.08
CA LEU A 458 -2.94 -2.17 -11.99
C LEU A 458 -2.05 -3.41 -12.09
N ARG A 459 -1.76 -3.91 -13.29
CA ARG A 459 -0.88 -5.07 -13.47
C ARG A 459 0.58 -4.73 -13.18
N ARG A 460 1.04 -3.58 -13.62
CA ARG A 460 2.42 -3.11 -13.44
C ARG A 460 2.67 -2.52 -12.06
N SER A 461 1.59 -2.08 -11.38
CA SER A 461 1.62 -1.64 -9.96
C SER A 461 2.67 -0.57 -9.62
N PRO A 462 2.77 0.55 -10.36
CA PRO A 462 3.76 1.58 -10.06
C PRO A 462 3.62 2.17 -8.66
N ALA A 463 2.38 2.36 -8.16
CA ALA A 463 2.15 2.79 -6.77
C ALA A 463 2.64 1.75 -5.74
N GLY A 464 2.53 0.45 -6.05
CA GLY A 464 3.09 -0.61 -5.21
C GLY A 464 4.61 -0.63 -5.23
N PHE A 465 5.22 -0.35 -6.38
CA PHE A 465 6.67 -0.21 -6.52
C PHE A 465 7.18 0.98 -5.70
N GLN A 466 6.56 2.16 -5.84
CA GLN A 466 6.91 3.34 -5.04
C GLN A 466 6.77 3.08 -3.52
N ALA A 467 5.74 2.34 -3.10
CA ALA A 467 5.56 1.98 -1.69
C ALA A 467 6.68 1.05 -1.17
N GLU A 468 7.15 0.10 -1.99
CA GLU A 468 8.28 -0.76 -1.63
C GLU A 468 9.60 0.01 -1.61
N LEU A 469 9.84 0.94 -2.56
CA LEU A 469 10.99 1.84 -2.53
C LEU A 469 11.04 2.65 -1.24
N ARG A 470 9.93 3.32 -0.88
CA ARG A 470 9.83 4.09 0.37
C ARG A 470 10.14 3.24 1.60
N LYS A 471 9.65 1.99 1.60
CA LYS A 471 9.91 1.05 2.70
C LYS A 471 11.38 0.60 2.76
N LYS A 472 12.03 0.37 1.62
CA LYS A 472 13.38 -0.18 1.55
C LYS A 472 14.47 0.86 1.78
N PHE A 473 14.30 2.05 1.25
CA PHE A 473 15.24 3.15 1.42
C PHE A 473 15.07 3.86 2.78
N GLY A 474 13.87 3.81 3.39
CA GLY A 474 13.62 4.43 4.70
C GLY A 474 13.93 5.93 4.70
N THR A 475 14.90 6.36 5.50
CA THR A 475 15.36 7.76 5.57
C THR A 475 16.06 8.23 4.31
N GLY A 476 16.61 7.32 3.50
CA GLY A 476 17.23 7.65 2.21
C GLY A 476 16.21 7.82 1.06
N TYR A 477 14.90 7.76 1.31
CA TYR A 477 13.86 7.99 0.30
C TYR A 477 13.41 9.44 0.29
N HIS A 478 13.62 10.15 -0.81
CA HIS A 478 13.28 11.56 -0.96
C HIS A 478 12.33 11.79 -2.13
N GLU A 479 11.28 12.60 -1.90
CA GLU A 479 10.36 13.05 -2.94
C GLU A 479 10.58 14.55 -3.19
N VAL A 480 10.93 14.90 -4.43
CA VAL A 480 11.10 16.30 -4.82
C VAL A 480 9.75 17.00 -5.05
N PRO A 481 9.65 18.32 -4.88
CA PRO A 481 8.41 19.07 -5.10
C PRO A 481 8.07 19.17 -6.59
N ARG A 482 7.22 18.29 -7.10
CA ARG A 482 6.89 18.13 -8.52
C ARG A 482 6.55 19.43 -9.26
N MET A 483 5.92 20.39 -8.60
CA MET A 483 5.42 21.62 -9.25
C MET A 483 6.53 22.63 -9.56
N THR A 484 7.59 22.62 -8.80
CA THR A 484 8.76 23.48 -8.95
C THR A 484 9.92 22.76 -9.64
N TYR A 485 10.14 21.50 -9.29
CA TYR A 485 11.25 20.70 -9.81
C TYR A 485 11.12 20.38 -11.31
N ARG A 486 9.98 19.89 -11.77
CA ARG A 486 9.63 19.64 -13.17
C ARG A 486 10.75 18.99 -14.00
N ALA A 487 11.35 17.90 -13.51
CA ALA A 487 12.50 17.23 -14.14
C ALA A 487 12.32 16.96 -15.64
N SER A 488 11.12 16.56 -16.08
CA SER A 488 10.85 16.26 -17.49
C SER A 488 10.82 17.49 -18.41
N GLN A 489 10.97 18.70 -17.88
CA GLN A 489 10.89 19.96 -18.63
C GLN A 489 12.15 20.80 -18.54
N TYR A 490 13.04 20.51 -17.58
CA TYR A 490 14.25 21.29 -17.37
C TYR A 490 15.36 20.88 -18.35
N ASP A 491 15.95 21.88 -18.98
CA ASP A 491 17.17 21.77 -19.77
C ASP A 491 18.31 22.43 -19.00
N PHE A 492 19.24 21.63 -18.50
CA PHE A 492 20.32 22.12 -17.65
C PHE A 492 21.42 22.88 -18.43
N MET A 493 21.55 22.66 -19.75
CA MET A 493 22.48 23.41 -20.60
C MET A 493 21.97 24.84 -20.81
N LEU A 494 20.69 25.00 -21.10
CA LEU A 494 20.04 26.30 -21.31
C LEU A 494 19.61 26.98 -19.99
N ASP A 495 19.66 26.26 -18.86
CA ASP A 495 19.10 26.69 -17.58
C ASP A 495 17.63 27.14 -17.71
N ALA A 496 16.83 26.40 -18.47
CA ALA A 496 15.48 26.79 -18.82
C ALA A 496 14.47 25.63 -18.73
N TYR A 497 13.22 25.97 -18.47
CA TYR A 497 12.11 25.01 -18.46
C TYR A 497 11.37 25.03 -19.79
N ILE A 498 11.51 23.97 -20.59
CA ILE A 498 10.90 23.81 -21.90
C ILE A 498 9.76 22.80 -21.82
N LYS A 499 8.52 23.26 -22.08
CA LYS A 499 7.36 22.37 -22.08
C LYS A 499 7.33 21.53 -23.36
N LYS A 500 7.35 20.19 -23.19
CA LYS A 500 7.32 19.19 -24.27
C LYS A 500 5.94 18.55 -24.39
N LYS A 501 5.58 18.11 -25.60
CA LYS A 501 4.39 17.31 -25.82
C LYS A 501 4.54 15.92 -25.20
N LEU A 502 3.41 15.25 -24.90
CA LEU A 502 3.45 13.92 -24.27
C LEU A 502 3.95 12.80 -25.20
N ASP A 503 3.89 13.01 -26.50
CA ASP A 503 4.38 12.10 -27.54
C ASP A 503 5.86 12.30 -27.87
N GLU A 504 6.45 13.45 -27.52
CA GLU A 504 7.89 13.69 -27.61
C GLU A 504 8.61 12.85 -26.56
N ARG A 505 9.33 11.82 -27.01
CA ARG A 505 10.02 10.86 -26.13
C ARG A 505 11.51 11.06 -26.04
N TRP A 506 12.05 11.93 -26.87
CA TRP A 506 13.46 12.29 -26.91
C TRP A 506 13.63 13.75 -26.57
N HIS A 507 14.71 14.06 -25.87
CA HIS A 507 15.13 15.40 -25.52
C HIS A 507 16.37 15.72 -26.34
N SER A 508 16.27 16.72 -27.23
CA SER A 508 17.42 17.24 -27.97
C SER A 508 18.06 18.35 -27.16
N LEU A 509 19.34 18.21 -26.90
CA LEU A 509 20.14 19.20 -26.20
C LEU A 509 20.77 20.18 -27.19
N PRO A 510 21.19 21.39 -26.78
CA PRO A 510 21.81 22.40 -27.65
C PRO A 510 23.04 21.93 -28.39
N ASP A 511 23.80 20.98 -27.83
CA ASP A 511 24.98 20.38 -28.43
C ASP A 511 24.67 19.26 -29.45
N GLY A 512 23.42 19.04 -29.78
CA GLY A 512 22.94 18.02 -30.72
C GLY A 512 22.72 16.62 -30.14
N ARG A 513 23.12 16.38 -28.90
CA ARG A 513 22.87 15.08 -28.24
C ARG A 513 21.38 14.85 -27.97
N GLN A 514 20.91 13.62 -28.15
CA GLN A 514 19.51 13.24 -27.91
C GLN A 514 19.42 12.25 -26.77
N VAL A 515 18.73 12.60 -25.70
CA VAL A 515 18.52 11.76 -24.51
C VAL A 515 17.07 11.30 -24.43
N GLN A 516 16.83 10.04 -24.12
CA GLN A 516 15.50 9.55 -23.85
C GLN A 516 14.89 10.28 -22.64
N ARG A 517 13.67 10.80 -22.77
CA ARG A 517 13.06 11.77 -21.84
C ARG A 517 12.93 11.26 -20.42
N ASP A 518 12.50 10.00 -20.22
CA ASP A 518 12.29 9.44 -18.90
C ASP A 518 13.65 9.16 -18.21
N ILE A 519 14.69 8.78 -18.99
CA ILE A 519 16.08 8.64 -18.50
C ILE A 519 16.65 10.01 -18.14
N MET A 520 16.39 11.05 -18.98
CA MET A 520 16.80 12.43 -18.67
C MET A 520 16.17 12.92 -17.36
N SER A 521 14.88 12.65 -17.15
CA SER A 521 14.20 12.97 -15.88
C SER A 521 14.87 12.28 -14.70
N ALA A 522 15.24 11.00 -14.83
CA ALA A 522 15.93 10.26 -13.78
C ALA A 522 17.34 10.80 -13.51
N PHE A 523 18.07 11.22 -14.54
CA PHE A 523 19.36 11.89 -14.40
C PHE A 523 19.24 13.19 -13.61
N LEU A 524 18.29 14.06 -13.97
CA LEU A 524 18.06 15.31 -13.27
C LEU A 524 17.62 15.10 -11.81
N LEU A 525 16.89 14.01 -11.52
CA LEU A 525 16.57 13.61 -10.16
C LEU A 525 17.81 13.20 -9.36
N SER A 526 18.76 12.48 -9.97
CA SER A 526 20.03 12.12 -9.31
C SER A 526 20.91 13.33 -8.98
N CYS A 527 20.76 14.41 -9.76
CA CYS A 527 21.45 15.69 -9.61
C CYS A 527 20.72 16.71 -8.71
N ALA A 528 19.78 16.29 -7.86
CA ALA A 528 19.12 17.16 -6.91
C ALA A 528 20.13 17.85 -5.96
N ASP A 529 19.76 19.03 -5.46
CA ASP A 529 20.50 19.69 -4.38
C ASP A 529 20.49 18.85 -3.08
N ASP A 530 21.16 19.30 -2.04
CA ASP A 530 21.26 18.54 -0.79
C ASP A 530 19.96 18.62 0.06
N GLU A 531 19.11 19.59 -0.23
CA GLU A 531 17.78 19.75 0.38
C GLU A 531 16.67 19.05 -0.42
N PHE A 532 16.96 18.47 -1.59
CA PHE A 532 16.02 17.83 -2.51
C PHE A 532 14.88 18.76 -2.97
N GLN A 533 15.15 20.08 -3.08
CA GLN A 533 14.17 21.08 -3.47
C GLN A 533 14.33 21.55 -4.91
N ALA A 534 15.54 21.55 -5.43
CA ALA A 534 15.88 22.03 -6.77
C ALA A 534 16.90 21.12 -7.49
N ILE A 535 17.02 21.30 -8.80
CA ILE A 535 18.05 20.65 -9.60
C ILE A 535 19.36 21.43 -9.42
N ASN A 536 20.43 20.73 -9.07
CA ASN A 536 21.76 21.32 -9.01
C ASN A 536 22.41 21.28 -10.40
N ARG A 537 22.41 22.41 -11.10
CA ARG A 537 22.94 22.55 -12.46
C ARG A 537 24.41 22.15 -12.56
N ASN A 538 25.24 22.55 -11.59
CA ASN A 538 26.66 22.22 -11.58
C ASN A 538 26.90 20.70 -11.52
N ARG A 539 26.13 19.98 -10.69
CA ARG A 539 26.17 18.52 -10.67
C ARG A 539 25.76 17.92 -12.02
N CYS A 540 24.76 18.51 -12.69
CA CYS A 540 24.38 18.04 -14.01
C CYS A 540 25.51 18.19 -15.01
N LEU A 541 26.14 19.37 -15.08
CA LEU A 541 27.24 19.65 -15.98
C LEU A 541 28.46 18.73 -15.73
N GLN A 542 28.82 18.50 -14.48
CA GLN A 542 29.94 17.63 -14.09
C GLN A 542 29.67 16.14 -14.40
N ALA A 543 28.47 15.67 -14.25
CA ALA A 543 28.14 14.25 -14.40
C ALA A 543 27.69 13.86 -15.82
N PHE A 544 27.42 14.84 -16.69
CA PHE A 544 26.66 14.59 -17.92
C PHE A 544 27.42 13.71 -18.94
N ASP A 545 28.70 13.90 -19.13
CA ASP A 545 29.47 13.13 -20.13
C ASP A 545 29.54 11.64 -19.76
N HIS A 546 29.76 11.35 -18.48
CA HIS A 546 29.71 9.97 -17.98
C HIS A 546 28.31 9.38 -18.09
N PHE A 547 27.30 10.14 -17.69
CA PHE A 547 25.89 9.75 -17.86
C PHE A 547 25.55 9.47 -19.33
N TRP A 548 26.03 10.31 -20.26
CA TRP A 548 25.79 10.15 -21.69
C TRP A 548 26.32 8.82 -22.22
N GLN A 549 27.53 8.43 -21.84
CA GLN A 549 28.11 7.13 -22.20
C GLN A 549 27.23 5.97 -21.70
N MET A 550 26.82 6.01 -20.44
CA MET A 550 25.96 4.98 -19.87
C MET A 550 24.56 4.97 -20.52
N HIS A 551 24.02 6.14 -20.88
CA HIS A 551 22.76 6.26 -21.61
C HIS A 551 22.86 5.56 -22.96
N GLN A 552 23.93 5.79 -23.74
CA GLN A 552 24.13 5.13 -25.02
C GLN A 552 24.23 3.60 -24.87
N GLN A 553 24.96 3.13 -23.87
CA GLN A 553 25.04 1.70 -23.56
C GLN A 553 23.65 1.11 -23.21
N CYS A 554 22.86 1.81 -22.42
CA CYS A 554 21.49 1.40 -22.07
C CYS A 554 20.61 1.30 -23.32
N ILE A 555 20.61 2.30 -24.20
CA ILE A 555 19.83 2.31 -25.44
C ILE A 555 20.29 1.17 -26.37
N ASN A 556 21.59 1.02 -26.57
CA ASN A 556 22.14 -0.06 -27.39
C ASN A 556 21.76 -1.45 -26.85
N THR A 557 21.82 -1.65 -25.54
CA THR A 557 21.41 -2.91 -24.89
C THR A 557 19.94 -3.20 -25.13
N ILE A 558 19.07 -2.19 -25.06
CA ILE A 558 17.62 -2.33 -25.34
C ILE A 558 17.39 -2.74 -26.79
N ILE A 559 18.09 -2.11 -27.74
CA ILE A 559 17.97 -2.40 -29.17
C ILE A 559 18.50 -3.80 -29.49
N GLN A 560 19.72 -4.12 -29.07
CA GLN A 560 20.37 -5.42 -29.34
C GLN A 560 19.60 -6.62 -28.77
N ASN A 561 19.01 -6.45 -27.58
CA ASN A 561 18.20 -7.50 -26.94
C ASN A 561 16.72 -7.46 -27.35
N HIS A 562 16.36 -6.65 -28.35
CA HIS A 562 14.97 -6.47 -28.82
C HIS A 562 13.96 -6.22 -27.69
N LEU A 563 14.34 -5.46 -26.66
CA LEU A 563 13.49 -5.20 -25.49
C LEU A 563 12.44 -4.14 -25.80
N THR A 564 11.19 -4.53 -25.83
CA THR A 564 10.07 -3.58 -26.00
C THR A 564 9.77 -2.85 -24.71
N ILE A 565 10.19 -1.59 -24.59
CA ILE A 565 9.89 -0.74 -23.45
C ILE A 565 8.64 0.11 -23.71
N CYS A 566 7.66 0.02 -22.81
CA CYS A 566 6.39 0.71 -22.94
C CYS A 566 6.57 2.24 -22.92
N ASN A 567 6.09 2.90 -23.96
CA ASN A 567 6.12 4.37 -24.12
C ASN A 567 7.52 5.00 -24.13
N SER A 568 8.58 4.26 -24.41
CA SER A 568 9.95 4.79 -24.46
C SER A 568 10.25 5.65 -25.69
N GLY A 569 9.57 5.41 -26.80
CA GLY A 569 9.91 5.98 -28.10
C GLY A 569 11.15 5.37 -28.76
N ILE A 570 11.72 4.32 -28.17
CA ILE A 570 12.81 3.54 -28.76
C ILE A 570 12.22 2.67 -29.88
N LYS A 571 12.70 2.87 -31.10
CA LYS A 571 12.32 2.05 -32.25
C LYS A 571 13.23 0.80 -32.26
N LEU A 572 12.62 -0.35 -32.34
CA LEU A 572 13.32 -1.61 -32.59
C LEU A 572 13.20 -1.90 -34.07
N ASP A 573 14.30 -2.24 -34.72
CA ASP A 573 14.26 -2.73 -36.08
C ASP A 573 13.35 -3.95 -36.13
N LYS A 574 12.43 -3.94 -37.08
CA LYS A 574 11.63 -5.15 -37.30
C LYS A 574 12.60 -6.25 -37.68
N ALA A 575 12.62 -7.33 -36.90
CA ALA A 575 13.28 -8.53 -37.34
C ALA A 575 12.73 -8.89 -38.71
N VAL A 576 13.61 -8.90 -39.72
CA VAL A 576 13.34 -9.30 -41.09
C VAL A 576 12.90 -10.75 -41.10
#